data_a997e90742c7c42f725bcd636fb32778
#
_entry.id   a997e90742c7c42f725bcd636fb32778
#
_cell.length_a   1.000
_cell.length_b   1.000
_cell.length_c   1.000
_cell.angle_alpha   90.00
_cell.angle_beta   90.00
_cell.angle_gamma   90.00
#
_symmetry.space_group_name_H-M   'P 1'
#
loop_
_entity.id
_entity.type
_entity.pdbx_description
1 polymer ?
#
loop_
_entity_poly.entity_id
_entity_poly.type
_entity_poly.pdbx_seq_one_letter_code
_entity_poly.pdbx_strand_id
1 'polypeptide(L)'
;MRREDGLALVAHGPSSVATRLACGDVTLRAETGYPRSGRVTVRVVSGGGRFPLFVRVPRWARLSDAGTFRRYDRDWKAGDAVTLDFPMDIALVRGANDAVAVRRGPLLYGLRIAEDWKKIVRHKIPYSKEWSENADFPKWEIRPSSPWNYALVMKDGQLAGADVRDGGREIRVRAVRTEFAGWGYMRADAPGRAIDPPASPVDRRVCTAEETVSLVPLGDAQLRITLFPWVE
;
A
#
# COMPACT_ATOMS: atom_id res chain seq x y z
N MET A 1 -18.29 -14.55 -5.32
CA MET A 1 -19.63 -14.15 -4.81
C MET A 1 -20.65 -14.43 -5.89
N ARG A 2 -21.85 -14.96 -5.55
CA ARG A 2 -22.97 -15.06 -6.51
C ARG A 2 -23.58 -13.70 -6.73
N ARG A 3 -23.96 -13.42 -7.97
CA ARG A 3 -24.69 -12.21 -8.37
C ARG A 3 -25.61 -12.53 -9.54
N GLU A 4 -26.89 -12.20 -9.42
CA GLU A 4 -27.90 -12.65 -10.37
C GLU A 4 -27.78 -14.17 -10.60
N ASP A 5 -27.87 -14.64 -11.82
CA ASP A 5 -27.68 -16.06 -12.18
C ASP A 5 -26.20 -16.42 -12.50
N GLY A 6 -25.25 -15.58 -12.07
CA GLY A 6 -23.85 -15.72 -12.38
C GLY A 6 -22.91 -15.51 -11.19
N LEU A 7 -21.68 -15.13 -11.52
CA LEU A 7 -20.59 -14.95 -10.55
C LEU A 7 -19.98 -13.56 -10.64
N ALA A 8 -19.56 -13.02 -9.48
CA ALA A 8 -18.88 -11.75 -9.39
C ALA A 8 -17.51 -11.90 -8.74
N LEU A 9 -16.47 -11.41 -9.41
CA LEU A 9 -15.15 -11.15 -8.81
C LEU A 9 -15.19 -9.75 -8.18
N VAL A 10 -15.27 -9.71 -6.86
CA VAL A 10 -15.37 -8.46 -6.06
C VAL A 10 -13.99 -8.01 -5.58
N ALA A 11 -13.15 -8.96 -5.14
CA ALA A 11 -11.77 -8.74 -4.73
C ALA A 11 -10.84 -9.42 -5.74
N HIS A 12 -9.78 -8.71 -6.13
CA HIS A 12 -8.91 -9.12 -7.25
C HIS A 12 -7.75 -10.05 -6.84
N GLY A 13 -7.74 -10.58 -5.62
CA GLY A 13 -6.71 -11.54 -5.19
C GLY A 13 -6.76 -12.85 -5.97
N PRO A 14 -5.62 -13.59 -6.07
CA PRO A 14 -5.61 -14.93 -6.64
C PRO A 14 -6.62 -15.81 -5.90
N SER A 15 -7.52 -16.44 -6.64
CA SER A 15 -8.61 -17.22 -6.04
C SER A 15 -9.18 -18.25 -7.02
N SER A 16 -9.82 -19.27 -6.48
CA SER A 16 -10.57 -20.24 -7.26
C SER A 16 -11.91 -20.50 -6.62
N VAL A 17 -12.92 -20.72 -7.43
CA VAL A 17 -14.28 -21.07 -6.98
C VAL A 17 -14.81 -22.22 -7.84
N ALA A 18 -15.29 -23.26 -7.19
CA ALA A 18 -16.10 -24.31 -7.79
C ALA A 18 -17.54 -24.18 -7.25
N THR A 19 -18.51 -24.15 -8.14
CA THR A 19 -19.91 -23.96 -7.76
C THR A 19 -20.86 -24.48 -8.84
N ARG A 20 -22.10 -24.72 -8.48
CA ARG A 20 -23.16 -25.07 -9.42
C ARG A 20 -23.99 -23.86 -9.75
N LEU A 21 -24.11 -23.56 -11.04
CA LEU A 21 -25.02 -22.55 -11.61
C LEU A 21 -26.19 -23.24 -12.33
N ALA A 22 -27.11 -22.46 -12.87
CA ALA A 22 -28.23 -23.00 -13.66
C ALA A 22 -27.74 -23.81 -14.89
N CYS A 23 -26.60 -23.44 -15.47
CA CYS A 23 -25.99 -24.13 -16.60
C CYS A 23 -25.15 -25.39 -16.22
N GLY A 24 -25.04 -25.73 -14.92
CA GLY A 24 -24.26 -26.85 -14.43
C GLY A 24 -23.10 -26.48 -13.52
N ASP A 25 -22.18 -27.42 -13.31
CA ASP A 25 -21.02 -27.21 -12.46
C ASP A 25 -19.95 -26.40 -13.22
N VAL A 26 -19.43 -25.36 -12.58
CA VAL A 26 -18.37 -24.50 -13.14
C VAL A 26 -17.27 -24.26 -12.13
N THR A 27 -16.03 -24.24 -12.61
CA THR A 27 -14.87 -23.82 -11.84
C THR A 27 -14.21 -22.63 -12.51
N LEU A 28 -14.07 -21.52 -11.77
CA LEU A 28 -13.35 -20.33 -12.22
C LEU A 28 -12.09 -20.13 -11.39
N ARG A 29 -11.08 -19.54 -12.03
CA ARG A 29 -9.84 -19.11 -11.38
C ARG A 29 -9.55 -17.65 -11.72
N ALA A 30 -9.24 -16.84 -10.72
CA ALA A 30 -8.67 -15.52 -10.89
C ALA A 30 -7.15 -15.60 -10.78
N GLU A 31 -6.46 -15.22 -11.84
CA GLU A 31 -5.00 -15.20 -11.98
C GLU A 31 -4.55 -13.74 -12.01
N THR A 32 -3.72 -13.32 -11.04
CA THR A 32 -3.33 -11.93 -10.88
C THR A 32 -2.13 -11.76 -9.97
N GLY A 33 -1.36 -10.69 -10.20
CA GLY A 33 -0.34 -10.19 -9.28
C GLY A 33 -0.84 -9.08 -8.35
N TYR A 34 -2.16 -8.90 -8.24
CA TYR A 34 -2.77 -7.90 -7.35
C TYR A 34 -2.32 -8.08 -5.88
N PRO A 35 -1.99 -7.05 -5.13
CA PRO A 35 -2.21 -5.63 -5.38
C PRO A 35 -1.06 -4.89 -6.11
N ARG A 36 0.00 -5.57 -6.51
CA ARG A 36 1.17 -4.94 -7.18
C ARG A 36 1.00 -4.78 -8.68
N SER A 37 0.13 -5.59 -9.29
CA SER A 37 -0.24 -5.53 -10.71
C SER A 37 -1.72 -5.21 -10.86
N GLY A 38 -2.07 -4.40 -11.86
CA GLY A 38 -3.45 -4.11 -12.23
C GLY A 38 -4.06 -5.18 -13.13
N ARG A 39 -3.27 -6.15 -13.61
CA ARG A 39 -3.77 -7.21 -14.50
C ARG A 39 -4.49 -8.30 -13.73
N VAL A 40 -5.70 -8.62 -14.16
CA VAL A 40 -6.54 -9.66 -13.59
C VAL A 40 -7.11 -10.49 -14.74
N THR A 41 -6.87 -11.80 -14.72
CA THR A 41 -7.43 -12.75 -15.69
C THR A 41 -8.38 -13.68 -14.95
N VAL A 42 -9.63 -13.75 -15.37
CA VAL A 42 -10.60 -14.73 -14.88
C VAL A 42 -10.76 -15.81 -15.94
N ARG A 43 -10.43 -17.04 -15.60
CA ARG A 43 -10.45 -18.20 -16.49
C ARG A 43 -11.48 -19.22 -16.04
N VAL A 44 -12.20 -19.80 -17.00
CA VAL A 44 -13.01 -21.00 -16.81
C VAL A 44 -12.07 -22.22 -16.82
N VAL A 45 -11.95 -22.88 -15.69
CA VAL A 45 -11.05 -24.06 -15.54
C VAL A 45 -11.76 -25.34 -15.98
N SER A 46 -13.04 -25.46 -15.59
CA SER A 46 -13.89 -26.61 -15.97
C SER A 46 -15.35 -26.22 -15.98
N GLY A 47 -16.17 -27.02 -16.67
CA GLY A 47 -17.57 -26.74 -16.91
C GLY A 47 -17.76 -25.67 -17.99
N GLY A 48 -18.92 -25.05 -17.97
CA GLY A 48 -19.29 -24.00 -18.93
C GLY A 48 -20.79 -23.77 -19.01
N GLY A 49 -21.22 -23.15 -20.12
CA GLY A 49 -22.60 -22.76 -20.38
C GLY A 49 -22.83 -21.26 -20.22
N ARG A 50 -24.07 -20.82 -20.44
CA ARG A 50 -24.40 -19.40 -20.42
C ARG A 50 -24.60 -18.90 -19.01
N PHE A 51 -23.78 -17.94 -18.60
CA PHE A 51 -23.93 -17.19 -17.35
C PHE A 51 -23.23 -15.83 -17.43
N PRO A 52 -23.69 -14.80 -16.67
CA PRO A 52 -22.99 -13.55 -16.57
C PRO A 52 -21.82 -13.64 -15.58
N LEU A 53 -20.66 -13.17 -16.01
CA LEU A 53 -19.51 -12.93 -15.17
C LEU A 53 -19.38 -11.42 -14.92
N PHE A 54 -19.32 -11.02 -13.66
CA PHE A 54 -19.14 -9.64 -13.25
C PHE A 54 -17.74 -9.47 -12.67
N VAL A 55 -17.01 -8.46 -13.14
CA VAL A 55 -15.70 -8.10 -12.57
C VAL A 55 -15.77 -6.66 -12.08
N ARG A 56 -15.51 -6.47 -10.79
CA ARG A 56 -15.52 -5.14 -10.19
C ARG A 56 -14.40 -4.28 -10.78
N VAL A 57 -14.72 -3.03 -11.14
CA VAL A 57 -13.74 -2.02 -11.52
C VAL A 57 -13.35 -1.22 -10.28
N PRO A 58 -12.07 -1.24 -9.86
CA PRO A 58 -11.65 -0.55 -8.66
C PRO A 58 -11.78 0.98 -8.82
N ARG A 59 -12.19 1.68 -7.77
CA ARG A 59 -12.27 3.15 -7.80
C ARG A 59 -10.94 3.84 -8.04
N TRP A 60 -9.84 3.23 -7.56
CA TRP A 60 -8.50 3.78 -7.74
C TRP A 60 -8.01 3.74 -9.20
N ALA A 61 -8.61 2.92 -10.07
CA ALA A 61 -8.20 2.80 -11.47
C ALA A 61 -8.56 4.04 -12.31
N ARG A 62 -9.38 4.96 -11.78
CA ARG A 62 -9.77 6.24 -12.42
C ARG A 62 -10.34 6.08 -13.83
N LEU A 63 -10.96 4.95 -14.11
CA LEU A 63 -11.68 4.69 -15.35
C LEU A 63 -13.09 5.27 -15.27
N SER A 64 -13.73 5.50 -16.41
CA SER A 64 -15.10 6.04 -16.48
C SER A 64 -16.13 5.18 -15.77
N ASP A 65 -15.90 3.86 -15.72
CA ASP A 65 -16.73 2.87 -15.04
C ASP A 65 -16.18 2.47 -13.66
N ALA A 66 -15.25 3.24 -13.08
CA ALA A 66 -14.67 2.96 -11.77
C ALA A 66 -15.75 2.92 -10.66
N GLY A 67 -15.66 1.87 -9.83
CA GLY A 67 -16.63 1.62 -8.75
C GLY A 67 -17.83 0.76 -9.18
N THR A 68 -17.97 0.44 -10.46
CA THR A 68 -19.03 -0.42 -11.00
C THR A 68 -18.55 -1.85 -11.24
N PHE A 69 -19.33 -2.62 -11.98
CA PHE A 69 -18.97 -3.95 -12.44
C PHE A 69 -19.06 -4.01 -13.96
N ARG A 70 -18.03 -4.53 -14.60
CA ARG A 70 -18.11 -4.95 -16.00
C ARG A 70 -18.80 -6.30 -16.08
N ARG A 71 -19.82 -6.39 -16.91
CA ARG A 71 -20.59 -7.60 -17.15
C ARG A 71 -20.14 -8.26 -18.44
N TYR A 72 -19.91 -9.56 -18.39
CA TYR A 72 -19.56 -10.42 -19.52
C TYR A 72 -20.61 -11.53 -19.58
N ASP A 73 -21.60 -11.40 -20.43
CA ASP A 73 -22.69 -12.37 -20.60
C ASP A 73 -22.51 -13.13 -21.92
N ARG A 74 -22.06 -14.34 -21.82
CA ARG A 74 -21.84 -15.20 -22.98
C ARG A 74 -21.90 -16.68 -22.60
N ASP A 75 -21.89 -17.54 -23.62
CA ASP A 75 -21.67 -18.97 -23.46
C ASP A 75 -20.19 -19.23 -23.21
N TRP A 76 -19.87 -19.80 -22.04
CA TRP A 76 -18.51 -20.06 -21.58
C TRP A 76 -18.12 -21.49 -21.79
N LYS A 77 -16.87 -21.73 -22.14
CA LYS A 77 -16.26 -23.06 -22.27
C LYS A 77 -15.01 -23.15 -21.42
N ALA A 78 -14.62 -24.34 -21.01
CA ALA A 78 -13.34 -24.58 -20.35
C ALA A 78 -12.19 -24.04 -21.22
N GLY A 79 -11.30 -23.28 -20.59
CA GLY A 79 -10.20 -22.54 -21.24
C GLY A 79 -10.52 -21.07 -21.56
N ASP A 80 -11.79 -20.68 -21.65
CA ASP A 80 -12.16 -19.28 -21.88
C ASP A 80 -11.66 -18.39 -20.75
N ALA A 81 -11.28 -17.14 -21.11
CA ALA A 81 -10.83 -16.15 -20.13
C ALA A 81 -11.27 -14.74 -20.49
N VAL A 82 -11.33 -13.91 -19.48
CA VAL A 82 -11.43 -12.45 -19.56
C VAL A 82 -10.25 -11.84 -18.82
N THR A 83 -9.52 -10.98 -19.52
CA THR A 83 -8.41 -10.21 -18.93
C THR A 83 -8.78 -8.74 -18.86
N LEU A 84 -8.60 -8.16 -17.69
CA LEU A 84 -8.70 -6.72 -17.45
C LEU A 84 -7.31 -6.22 -17.04
N ASP A 85 -7.00 -5.00 -17.46
CA ASP A 85 -5.79 -4.32 -17.03
C ASP A 85 -6.19 -2.95 -16.46
N PHE A 86 -5.99 -2.76 -15.16
CA PHE A 86 -6.32 -1.54 -14.46
C PHE A 86 -5.08 -0.65 -14.37
N PRO A 87 -5.10 0.58 -14.92
CA PRO A 87 -3.98 1.51 -14.82
C PRO A 87 -3.57 1.73 -13.37
N MET A 88 -2.27 1.63 -13.09
CA MET A 88 -1.71 1.81 -11.76
C MET A 88 -0.77 3.02 -11.75
N ASP A 89 -1.35 4.21 -11.95
CA ASP A 89 -0.61 5.45 -11.91
C ASP A 89 -0.25 5.86 -10.48
N ILE A 90 0.84 6.61 -10.34
CA ILE A 90 1.16 7.28 -9.09
C ILE A 90 0.14 8.40 -8.87
N ALA A 91 -0.41 8.45 -7.66
CA ALA A 91 -1.36 9.47 -7.26
C ALA A 91 -0.97 10.03 -5.89
N LEU A 92 -1.07 11.33 -5.73
CA LEU A 92 -0.90 12.01 -4.46
C LEU A 92 -2.24 12.10 -3.74
N VAL A 93 -2.24 11.75 -2.46
CA VAL A 93 -3.39 11.90 -1.56
C VAL A 93 -3.03 12.98 -0.56
N ARG A 94 -3.80 14.08 -0.55
CA ARG A 94 -3.62 15.19 0.40
C ARG A 94 -4.08 14.76 1.79
N GLY A 95 -3.25 15.07 2.78
CA GLY A 95 -3.51 14.87 4.20
C GLY A 95 -3.59 16.18 4.97
N ALA A 96 -3.56 16.11 6.30
CA ALA A 96 -3.51 17.27 7.16
C ALA A 96 -2.23 18.09 6.91
N ASN A 97 -2.28 19.40 7.19
CA ASN A 97 -1.18 20.36 7.01
C ASN A 97 -0.59 20.35 5.60
N ASP A 98 -1.45 20.10 4.60
CA ASP A 98 -1.05 19.99 3.20
C ASP A 98 0.05 18.92 2.93
N ALA A 99 0.21 17.98 3.84
CA ALA A 99 1.09 16.84 3.61
C ALA A 99 0.54 15.92 2.51
N VAL A 100 1.41 15.16 1.86
CA VAL A 100 1.04 14.24 0.79
C VAL A 100 1.41 12.79 1.14
N ALA A 101 0.51 11.87 0.80
CA ALA A 101 0.81 10.45 0.74
C ALA A 101 0.93 10.00 -0.71
N VAL A 102 1.83 9.07 -0.97
CA VAL A 102 2.05 8.49 -2.30
C VAL A 102 1.27 7.20 -2.43
N ARG A 103 0.40 7.12 -3.42
CA ARG A 103 -0.39 5.93 -3.72
C ARG A 103 -0.13 5.46 -5.15
N ARG A 104 -0.07 4.13 -5.35
CA ARG A 104 -0.07 3.52 -6.67
C ARG A 104 -1.07 2.37 -6.69
N GLY A 105 -2.11 2.49 -7.50
CA GLY A 105 -3.23 1.56 -7.44
C GLY A 105 -3.86 1.52 -6.04
N PRO A 106 -4.04 0.33 -5.43
CA PRO A 106 -4.58 0.18 -4.07
C PRO A 106 -3.55 0.39 -2.97
N LEU A 107 -2.25 0.46 -3.29
CA LEU A 107 -1.17 0.50 -2.32
C LEU A 107 -0.78 1.93 -1.96
N LEU A 108 -0.61 2.19 -0.65
CA LEU A 108 0.12 3.34 -0.14
C LEU A 108 1.60 3.00 -0.02
N TYR A 109 2.44 3.97 -0.31
CA TYR A 109 3.89 3.87 -0.22
C TYR A 109 4.43 4.78 0.87
N GLY A 110 5.40 4.28 1.60
CA GLY A 110 6.07 5.03 2.66
C GLY A 110 7.58 4.96 2.53
N LEU A 111 8.26 5.93 3.12
CA LEU A 111 9.70 5.90 3.28
C LEU A 111 10.05 4.74 4.21
N ARG A 112 10.87 3.82 3.72
CA ARG A 112 11.44 2.77 4.54
C ARG A 112 12.57 3.35 5.38
N ILE A 113 12.43 3.26 6.69
CA ILE A 113 13.44 3.70 7.66
C ILE A 113 14.24 2.47 8.07
N ALA A 114 15.56 2.57 8.05
CA ALA A 114 16.43 1.50 8.57
C ALA A 114 16.21 1.37 10.07
N GLU A 115 16.25 0.14 10.56
CA GLU A 115 15.81 -0.24 11.90
C GLU A 115 16.96 -0.81 12.71
N ASP A 116 17.08 -0.36 13.97
CA ASP A 116 17.90 -0.99 15.00
C ASP A 116 16.96 -1.69 15.98
N TRP A 117 17.08 -3.02 16.08
CA TRP A 117 16.20 -3.87 16.86
C TRP A 117 16.88 -4.29 18.16
N LYS A 118 16.29 -3.95 19.30
CA LYS A 118 16.73 -4.35 20.61
C LYS A 118 15.70 -5.23 21.31
N LYS A 119 16.11 -6.46 21.62
CA LYS A 119 15.29 -7.38 22.42
C LYS A 119 15.29 -6.94 23.88
N ILE A 120 14.09 -6.81 24.46
CA ILE A 120 13.89 -6.49 25.89
C ILE A 120 13.19 -7.68 26.54
N VAL A 121 13.95 -8.51 27.24
CA VAL A 121 13.42 -9.68 27.93
C VAL A 121 12.77 -9.27 29.24
N ARG A 122 13.38 -8.35 29.98
CA ARG A 122 12.88 -7.84 31.25
C ARG A 122 12.35 -6.42 31.11
N HIS A 123 11.09 -6.20 31.48
CA HIS A 123 10.48 -4.87 31.44
C HIS A 123 9.51 -4.67 32.60
N LYS A 124 9.31 -3.41 32.98
CA LYS A 124 8.34 -3.02 34.00
C LYS A 124 6.93 -3.15 33.46
N ILE A 125 6.05 -3.78 34.22
CA ILE A 125 4.63 -3.83 33.89
C ILE A 125 4.04 -2.45 34.13
N PRO A 126 3.33 -1.84 33.14
CA PRO A 126 2.66 -0.56 33.34
C PRO A 126 1.72 -0.60 34.56
N TYR A 127 1.76 0.47 35.34
CA TYR A 127 0.92 0.62 36.56
C TYR A 127 1.14 -0.41 37.67
N SER A 128 2.23 -1.19 37.63
CA SER A 128 2.65 -2.16 38.64
C SER A 128 4.06 -1.87 39.14
N LYS A 129 4.37 -2.36 40.35
CA LYS A 129 5.77 -2.38 40.85
C LYS A 129 6.54 -3.59 40.34
N GLU A 130 5.87 -4.51 39.69
CA GLU A 130 6.43 -5.77 39.22
C GLU A 130 7.15 -5.63 37.89
N TRP A 131 8.09 -6.54 37.65
CA TRP A 131 8.79 -6.69 36.38
C TRP A 131 8.33 -7.98 35.71
N SER A 132 8.03 -7.90 34.43
CA SER A 132 7.82 -9.09 33.61
C SER A 132 9.16 -9.50 32.99
N GLU A 133 9.45 -10.77 33.04
CA GLU A 133 10.58 -11.39 32.33
C GLU A 133 10.02 -12.60 31.57
N ASN A 134 9.99 -12.50 30.24
CA ASN A 134 9.49 -13.57 29.41
C ASN A 134 10.36 -13.67 28.14
N ALA A 135 11.16 -14.74 28.09
CA ALA A 135 12.07 -14.98 26.97
C ALA A 135 11.34 -15.42 25.69
N ASP A 136 10.17 -16.07 25.82
CA ASP A 136 9.38 -16.58 24.70
C ASP A 136 8.57 -15.47 24.05
N PHE A 137 8.14 -14.47 24.84
CA PHE A 137 7.39 -13.31 24.36
C PHE A 137 8.09 -12.00 24.77
N PRO A 138 9.28 -11.71 24.26
CA PRO A 138 10.02 -10.49 24.59
C PRO A 138 9.33 -9.27 23.98
N LYS A 139 9.55 -8.13 24.60
CA LYS A 139 9.31 -6.84 23.94
C LYS A 139 10.46 -6.51 23.00
N TRP A 140 10.15 -5.81 21.95
CA TRP A 140 11.14 -5.27 21.01
C TRP A 140 11.07 -3.75 21.02
N GLU A 141 12.21 -3.12 21.16
CA GLU A 141 12.40 -1.71 20.90
C GLU A 141 12.98 -1.57 19.49
N ILE A 142 12.30 -0.82 18.63
CA ILE A 142 12.72 -0.58 17.27
C ILE A 142 13.04 0.89 17.14
N ARG A 143 14.27 1.22 16.76
CA ARG A 143 14.76 2.59 16.62
C ARG A 143 15.14 2.89 15.18
N PRO A 144 14.92 4.13 14.70
CA PRO A 144 15.40 4.53 13.39
C PRO A 144 16.94 4.60 13.40
N SER A 145 17.57 3.97 12.41
CA SER A 145 19.01 4.02 12.17
C SER A 145 19.37 4.73 10.86
N SER A 146 18.39 5.27 10.14
CA SER A 146 18.58 6.15 8.98
C SER A 146 17.74 7.43 9.12
N PRO A 147 18.07 8.49 8.36
CA PRO A 147 17.25 9.69 8.29
C PRO A 147 15.81 9.36 7.84
N TRP A 148 14.84 10.10 8.34
CA TRP A 148 13.43 9.93 8.00
C TRP A 148 12.66 11.26 7.83
N ASN A 149 13.29 12.40 8.12
CA ASN A 149 12.73 13.75 8.07
C ASN A 149 12.80 14.34 6.65
N TYR A 150 12.17 13.69 5.69
CA TYR A 150 12.18 14.11 4.30
C TYR A 150 10.92 14.85 3.88
N ALA A 151 11.11 15.91 3.07
CA ALA A 151 10.09 16.49 2.22
C ALA A 151 10.27 15.96 0.79
N LEU A 152 9.17 15.64 0.13
CA LEU A 152 9.20 15.22 -1.28
C LEU A 152 9.35 16.45 -2.17
N VAL A 153 10.19 16.34 -3.22
CA VAL A 153 10.31 17.39 -4.22
C VAL A 153 9.21 17.24 -5.25
N MET A 154 8.47 18.32 -5.45
CA MET A 154 7.41 18.40 -6.45
C MET A 154 7.88 19.26 -7.64
N LYS A 155 7.43 18.89 -8.82
CA LYS A 155 7.60 19.68 -10.02
C LYS A 155 6.32 19.61 -10.83
N ASP A 156 5.76 20.78 -11.17
CA ASP A 156 4.50 20.87 -11.92
C ASP A 156 3.36 20.04 -11.29
N GLY A 157 3.29 20.00 -9.96
CA GLY A 157 2.29 19.27 -9.19
C GLY A 157 2.48 17.74 -9.15
N GLN A 158 3.60 17.23 -9.64
CA GLN A 158 3.97 15.80 -9.65
C GLN A 158 5.23 15.55 -8.83
N LEU A 159 5.46 14.30 -8.44
CA LEU A 159 6.70 13.90 -7.76
C LEU A 159 7.89 13.99 -8.72
N ALA A 160 8.90 14.77 -8.36
CA ALA A 160 10.11 14.87 -9.14
C ALA A 160 10.87 13.53 -9.15
N GLY A 161 11.33 13.12 -10.33
CA GLY A 161 12.11 11.91 -10.55
C GLY A 161 11.40 10.61 -10.16
N ALA A 162 10.05 10.60 -10.17
CA ALA A 162 9.28 9.41 -9.83
C ALA A 162 9.54 8.28 -10.83
N ASP A 163 10.00 7.13 -10.32
CA ASP A 163 10.37 5.95 -11.08
C ASP A 163 9.92 4.69 -10.36
N VAL A 164 9.05 3.91 -11.00
CA VAL A 164 8.51 2.66 -10.46
C VAL A 164 9.46 1.51 -10.80
N ARG A 165 9.95 0.83 -9.77
CA ARG A 165 10.89 -0.29 -9.88
C ARG A 165 10.27 -1.62 -9.42
N ASP A 166 10.88 -2.72 -9.85
CA ASP A 166 10.57 -4.09 -9.41
C ASP A 166 9.08 -4.43 -9.44
N GLY A 167 8.40 -4.08 -10.53
CA GLY A 167 6.97 -4.36 -10.67
C GLY A 167 6.10 -3.64 -9.63
N GLY A 168 6.55 -2.50 -9.09
CA GLY A 168 5.83 -1.73 -8.08
C GLY A 168 6.17 -2.12 -6.64
N ARG A 169 7.31 -2.73 -6.40
CA ARG A 169 7.85 -2.95 -5.03
C ARG A 169 8.55 -1.72 -4.48
N GLU A 170 8.98 -0.82 -5.37
CA GLU A 170 9.68 0.40 -5.02
C GLU A 170 9.23 1.54 -5.93
N ILE A 171 9.14 2.75 -5.37
CA ILE A 171 9.03 4.00 -6.13
C ILE A 171 10.18 4.87 -5.66
N ARG A 172 11.09 5.22 -6.58
CA ARG A 172 12.14 6.20 -6.31
C ARG A 172 11.61 7.58 -6.58
N VAL A 173 11.96 8.55 -5.72
CA VAL A 173 11.53 9.94 -5.83
C VAL A 173 12.65 10.86 -5.36
N ARG A 174 12.62 12.12 -5.80
CA ARG A 174 13.50 13.16 -5.26
C ARG A 174 12.96 13.69 -3.95
N ALA A 175 13.84 13.88 -2.99
CA ALA A 175 13.49 14.40 -1.68
C ALA A 175 14.63 15.26 -1.12
N VAL A 176 14.30 16.09 -0.14
CA VAL A 176 15.25 16.89 0.65
C VAL A 176 14.98 16.63 2.12
N ARG A 177 16.00 16.70 2.98
CA ARG A 177 15.76 16.65 4.42
C ARG A 177 15.32 18.01 4.94
N THR A 178 14.42 17.98 5.91
CA THR A 178 13.90 19.18 6.60
C THR A 178 14.28 19.15 8.08
N GLU A 179 14.07 20.26 8.77
CA GLU A 179 14.30 20.31 10.21
C GLU A 179 13.35 19.39 10.98
N PHE A 180 13.82 18.79 12.07
CA PHE A 180 13.00 17.90 12.91
C PHE A 180 11.88 18.61 13.64
N ALA A 181 11.99 19.91 13.91
CA ALA A 181 10.99 20.67 14.64
C ALA A 181 9.59 20.61 14.00
N GLY A 182 9.52 20.44 12.67
CA GLY A 182 8.26 20.27 11.94
C GLY A 182 7.66 18.87 11.99
N TRP A 183 8.32 17.91 12.63
CA TRP A 183 7.95 16.49 12.59
C TRP A 183 7.35 15.95 13.89
N GLY A 184 6.85 16.81 14.75
CA GLY A 184 6.18 16.42 15.97
C GLY A 184 7.02 16.64 17.24
N TYR A 185 6.63 15.97 18.31
CA TYR A 185 7.23 16.16 19.62
C TYR A 185 8.62 15.51 19.71
N MET A 186 9.60 16.32 20.13
CA MET A 186 10.97 15.90 20.39
C MET A 186 11.25 15.99 21.89
N ARG A 187 11.77 14.93 22.51
CA ARG A 187 12.25 15.02 23.89
C ARG A 187 13.52 15.84 23.96
N ALA A 188 13.61 16.72 24.93
CA ALA A 188 14.80 17.55 25.17
C ALA A 188 16.05 16.69 25.53
N ASP A 189 15.82 15.53 26.17
CA ASP A 189 16.84 14.59 26.59
C ASP A 189 17.28 13.58 25.49
N ALA A 190 16.61 13.63 24.36
CA ALA A 190 16.89 12.73 23.23
C ALA A 190 16.71 13.45 21.89
N PRO A 191 17.52 14.48 21.60
CA PRO A 191 17.43 15.21 20.34
C PRO A 191 17.59 14.25 19.14
N GLY A 192 16.73 14.39 18.16
CA GLY A 192 16.68 13.52 16.98
C GLY A 192 15.87 12.22 17.17
N ARG A 193 15.28 11.98 18.34
CA ARG A 193 14.37 10.86 18.60
C ARG A 193 12.93 11.35 18.74
N ALA A 194 12.08 11.02 17.80
CA ALA A 194 10.64 11.12 18.00
C ALA A 194 10.19 9.98 18.92
N ILE A 195 9.40 10.29 19.95
CA ILE A 195 8.88 9.31 20.91
C ILE A 195 7.55 8.76 20.43
N ASP A 196 6.73 9.68 19.92
CA ASP A 196 5.44 9.38 19.34
C ASP A 196 5.51 9.53 17.82
N PRO A 197 4.60 8.88 17.08
CA PRO A 197 4.47 9.13 15.65
C PRO A 197 4.35 10.64 15.44
N PRO A 198 5.14 11.25 14.57
CA PRO A 198 5.06 12.68 14.34
C PRO A 198 3.67 13.03 13.80
N ALA A 199 3.14 14.13 14.26
CA ALA A 199 1.99 14.75 13.60
C ALA A 199 2.34 15.02 12.13
N SER A 200 1.33 15.25 11.30
CA SER A 200 1.58 15.66 9.91
C SER A 200 2.51 16.87 9.89
N PRO A 201 3.63 16.80 9.18
CA PRO A 201 4.67 17.82 9.24
C PRO A 201 4.18 19.15 8.66
N VAL A 202 4.46 20.24 9.38
CA VAL A 202 4.11 21.61 8.98
C VAL A 202 5.32 22.41 8.49
N ASP A 203 6.52 22.06 8.97
CA ASP A 203 7.76 22.76 8.61
C ASP A 203 8.38 22.14 7.37
N ARG A 204 8.76 23.01 6.43
CA ARG A 204 9.35 22.64 5.13
C ARG A 204 10.74 23.23 4.96
N ARG A 205 11.38 23.70 6.05
CA ARG A 205 12.74 24.25 5.96
C ARG A 205 13.73 23.19 5.54
N VAL A 206 14.33 23.41 4.38
CA VAL A 206 15.27 22.49 3.75
C VAL A 206 16.63 22.56 4.42
N CYS A 207 17.19 21.42 4.77
CA CYS A 207 18.50 21.30 5.42
C CYS A 207 19.58 20.72 4.48
N THR A 208 19.21 20.05 3.38
CA THR A 208 20.16 19.35 2.50
C THR A 208 19.88 19.62 1.03
N ALA A 209 20.85 19.28 0.19
CA ALA A 209 20.62 19.14 -1.25
C ALA A 209 19.63 17.99 -1.53
N GLU A 210 19.08 17.98 -2.73
CA GLU A 210 18.20 16.88 -3.19
C GLU A 210 18.95 15.55 -3.24
N GLU A 211 18.27 14.53 -2.79
CA GLU A 211 18.71 13.14 -2.92
C GLU A 211 17.56 12.25 -3.44
N THR A 212 17.88 11.03 -3.84
CA THR A 212 16.86 10.05 -4.23
C THR A 212 16.55 9.15 -3.06
N VAL A 213 15.27 9.06 -2.70
CA VAL A 213 14.79 8.15 -1.66
C VAL A 213 13.89 7.09 -2.24
N SER A 214 13.82 5.93 -1.54
CA SER A 214 12.99 4.80 -1.93
C SER A 214 11.75 4.73 -1.06
N LEU A 215 10.59 4.75 -1.71
CA LEU A 215 9.30 4.49 -1.10
C LEU A 215 8.89 3.05 -1.40
N VAL A 216 8.44 2.34 -0.39
CA VAL A 216 7.98 0.94 -0.50
C VAL A 216 6.51 0.81 -0.08
N PRO A 217 5.79 -0.24 -0.52
CA PRO A 217 4.45 -0.50 -0.03
C PRO A 217 4.42 -0.54 1.50
N LEU A 218 3.37 0.04 2.09
CA LEU A 218 3.24 0.23 3.54
C LEU A 218 3.48 -1.05 4.36
N GLY A 219 3.11 -2.22 3.82
CA GLY A 219 3.31 -3.51 4.46
C GLY A 219 4.74 -4.05 4.42
N ASP A 220 5.63 -3.42 3.64
CA ASP A 220 6.99 -3.91 3.43
C ASP A 220 8.02 -3.21 4.36
N ALA A 221 7.57 -2.37 5.31
CA ALA A 221 8.42 -1.69 6.30
C ALA A 221 7.73 -1.59 7.67
N GLN A 222 8.46 -1.80 8.76
CA GLN A 222 7.96 -1.62 10.13
C GLN A 222 8.01 -0.14 10.51
N LEU A 223 9.22 0.45 10.56
CA LEU A 223 9.37 1.89 10.71
C LEU A 223 9.22 2.56 9.34
N ARG A 224 8.28 3.51 9.27
CA ARG A 224 7.95 4.17 8.01
C ARG A 224 7.30 5.52 8.22
N ILE A 225 7.51 6.43 7.29
CA ILE A 225 6.75 7.68 7.13
C ILE A 225 5.90 7.55 5.87
N THR A 226 4.64 7.94 5.94
CA THR A 226 3.67 7.83 4.84
C THR A 226 3.02 9.14 4.45
N LEU A 227 3.10 10.14 5.33
CA LEU A 227 2.70 11.50 5.05
C LEU A 227 3.93 12.37 5.03
N PHE A 228 4.14 13.09 3.95
CA PHE A 228 5.33 13.88 3.73
C PHE A 228 4.96 15.37 3.55
N PRO A 229 5.74 16.30 4.11
CA PRO A 229 5.79 17.64 3.59
C PRO A 229 6.34 17.59 2.15
N TRP A 230 6.15 18.65 1.41
CA TRP A 230 6.67 18.75 0.06
C TRP A 230 7.21 20.15 -0.21
N VAL A 231 8.14 20.25 -1.15
CA VAL A 231 8.76 21.48 -1.65
C VAL A 231 8.73 21.48 -3.17
N GLU A 232 8.82 22.66 -3.79
CA GLU A 232 8.96 22.85 -5.23
C GLU A 232 10.43 23.06 -5.61
#